data_37a5ca7dfde422ee44024466fcd3d790
#
_entry.id   37a5ca7dfde422ee44024466fcd3d790
#
_cell.length_a   1.000
_cell.length_b   1.000
_cell.length_c   1.000
_cell.angle_alpha   90.00
_cell.angle_beta   90.00
_cell.angle_gamma   90.00
#
_symmetry.space_group_name_H-M   'P 1'
#
loop_
_entity.id
_entity.type
_entity.pdbx_description
1 polymer ?
#
loop_
_entity_poly.entity_id
_entity_poly.type
_entity_poly.pdbx_seq_one_letter_code
_entity_poly.pdbx_strand_id
1 'polypeptide(L)'
;MKSFEEFRDDVDQISEIDLGTRKAMARRLKIIGKKASTKFRKEKNKLKALSQDAALKKGMKRARQFVMQRVVGKGKDLADLSPAQKEKVEKKADMAAKKMGAKYKALAKKFAKVIKKAHTQRAAELKAKKSAEVT
;
A
#
# COMPACT_ATOMS: atom_id res chain seq x y z
N MET A 1 -33.58 -0.90 16.50
CA MET A 1 -32.51 -1.65 15.79
C MET A 1 -32.95 -1.80 14.35
N LYS A 2 -32.15 -1.31 13.42
CA LYS A 2 -32.44 -1.52 11.98
C LYS A 2 -32.30 -3.02 11.65
N SER A 3 -33.18 -3.55 10.82
CA SER A 3 -33.06 -4.93 10.37
C SER A 3 -31.85 -5.09 9.45
N PHE A 4 -31.38 -6.33 9.30
CA PHE A 4 -30.23 -6.63 8.42
C PHE A 4 -30.51 -6.25 6.94
N GLU A 5 -31.77 -6.27 6.53
CA GLU A 5 -32.21 -5.87 5.19
C GLU A 5 -32.13 -4.35 5.01
N GLU A 6 -32.58 -3.55 6.00
CA GLU A 6 -32.44 -2.08 5.96
C GLU A 6 -30.97 -1.64 5.92
N PHE A 7 -30.07 -2.39 6.61
CA PHE A 7 -28.64 -2.11 6.57
C PHE A 7 -28.05 -2.45 5.19
N ARG A 8 -28.55 -3.45 4.53
CA ARG A 8 -28.13 -3.88 3.19
C ARG A 8 -28.53 -2.86 2.13
N ASP A 9 -29.75 -2.32 2.22
CA ASP A 9 -30.25 -1.28 1.32
C ASP A 9 -29.48 0.03 1.50
N ASP A 10 -29.10 0.40 2.75
CA ASP A 10 -28.23 1.54 3.03
C ASP A 10 -26.81 1.34 2.42
N VAL A 11 -26.26 0.13 2.45
CA VAL A 11 -24.96 -0.19 1.86
C VAL A 11 -25.01 -0.16 0.35
N ASP A 12 -26.09 -0.63 -0.28
CA ASP A 12 -26.28 -0.60 -1.72
C ASP A 12 -26.46 0.83 -2.24
N GLN A 13 -27.17 1.72 -1.48
CA GLN A 13 -27.24 3.15 -1.79
C GLN A 13 -25.88 3.86 -1.68
N ILE A 14 -25.01 3.44 -0.77
CA ILE A 14 -23.65 3.99 -0.64
C ILE A 14 -22.74 3.52 -1.79
N SER A 15 -22.99 2.37 -2.38
CA SER A 15 -22.19 1.83 -3.48
C SER A 15 -22.48 2.48 -4.84
N GLU A 16 -23.63 3.10 -5.02
CA GLU A 16 -24.01 3.82 -6.24
C GLU A 16 -23.61 5.31 -6.21
N ILE A 17 -22.35 5.59 -5.92
CA ILE A 17 -21.83 6.93 -6.22
C ILE A 17 -21.81 7.08 -7.74
N ASP A 18 -22.72 7.91 -8.24
CA ASP A 18 -22.84 8.24 -9.65
C ASP A 18 -21.49 8.62 -10.28
N LEU A 19 -21.31 8.23 -11.53
CA LEU A 19 -20.07 8.47 -12.29
C LEU A 19 -19.70 9.97 -12.33
N GLY A 20 -20.71 10.86 -12.37
CA GLY A 20 -20.55 12.30 -12.29
C GLY A 20 -19.92 12.74 -10.97
N THR A 21 -20.43 12.23 -9.87
CA THR A 21 -19.92 12.49 -8.51
C THR A 21 -18.48 11.97 -8.34
N ARG A 22 -18.15 10.79 -8.87
CA ARG A 22 -16.78 10.26 -8.88
C ARG A 22 -15.81 11.16 -9.64
N LYS A 23 -16.21 11.65 -10.83
CA LYS A 23 -15.42 12.60 -11.63
C LYS A 23 -15.23 13.93 -10.89
N ALA A 24 -16.29 14.47 -10.27
CA ALA A 24 -16.22 15.70 -9.49
C ALA A 24 -15.29 15.55 -8.27
N MET A 25 -15.37 14.44 -7.53
CA MET A 25 -14.46 14.14 -6.43
C MET A 25 -13.01 14.02 -6.90
N ALA A 26 -12.77 13.33 -8.02
CA ALA A 26 -11.44 13.20 -8.59
C ALA A 26 -10.83 14.57 -8.98
N ARG A 27 -11.62 15.47 -9.55
CA ARG A 27 -11.20 16.87 -9.86
C ARG A 27 -10.88 17.63 -8.57
N ARG A 28 -11.74 17.57 -7.54
CA ARG A 28 -11.50 18.20 -6.23
C ARG A 28 -10.22 17.67 -5.58
N LEU A 29 -10.00 16.36 -5.59
CA LEU A 29 -8.77 15.74 -5.05
C LEU A 29 -7.52 16.20 -5.79
N LYS A 30 -7.58 16.36 -7.13
CA LYS A 30 -6.47 16.93 -7.92
C LYS A 30 -6.15 18.37 -7.49
N ILE A 31 -7.18 19.20 -7.29
CA ILE A 31 -7.02 20.60 -6.85
C ILE A 31 -6.41 20.64 -5.43
N ILE A 32 -6.98 19.86 -4.50
CA ILE A 32 -6.47 19.77 -3.12
C ILE A 32 -5.02 19.27 -3.11
N GLY A 33 -4.68 18.29 -3.96
CA GLY A 33 -3.34 17.74 -4.06
C GLY A 33 -2.28 18.76 -4.55
N LYS A 34 -2.71 19.78 -5.30
CA LYS A 34 -1.83 20.86 -5.80
C LYS A 34 -1.62 22.00 -4.77
N LYS A 35 -2.46 22.10 -3.73
CA LYS A 35 -2.32 23.15 -2.71
C LYS A 35 -0.97 23.07 -1.99
N ALA A 36 -0.37 24.21 -1.73
CA ALA A 36 0.92 24.31 -1.04
C ALA A 36 0.90 23.63 0.33
N SER A 37 -0.17 23.79 1.10
CA SER A 37 -0.38 23.13 2.40
C SER A 37 -0.35 21.60 2.31
N THR A 38 -0.94 21.03 1.27
CA THR A 38 -0.95 19.58 1.04
C THR A 38 0.45 19.08 0.64
N LYS A 39 1.16 19.83 -0.20
CA LYS A 39 2.55 19.52 -0.57
C LYS A 39 3.45 19.57 0.66
N PHE A 40 3.36 20.61 1.46
CA PHE A 40 4.13 20.75 2.71
C PHE A 40 3.86 19.61 3.68
N ARG A 41 2.58 19.24 3.88
CA ARG A 41 2.22 18.12 4.75
C ARG A 41 2.76 16.79 4.23
N LYS A 42 2.73 16.55 2.91
CA LYS A 42 3.32 15.35 2.28
C LYS A 42 4.82 15.29 2.50
N GLU A 43 5.53 16.42 2.35
CA GLU A 43 6.96 16.49 2.59
C GLU A 43 7.32 16.26 4.05
N LYS A 44 6.60 16.91 4.98
CA LYS A 44 6.77 16.68 6.41
C LYS A 44 6.56 15.20 6.79
N ASN A 45 5.57 14.54 6.18
CA ASN A 45 5.32 13.12 6.41
C ASN A 45 6.42 12.21 5.86
N LYS A 46 7.10 12.60 4.76
CA LYS A 46 8.26 11.85 4.24
C LYS A 46 9.46 11.87 5.19
N LEU A 47 9.58 12.94 5.99
CA LEU A 47 10.65 13.11 6.96
C LEU A 47 10.39 12.43 8.31
N LYS A 48 9.14 12.05 8.60
CA LYS A 48 8.79 11.36 9.83
C LYS A 48 9.38 9.95 9.84
N ALA A 49 9.88 9.53 11.00
CA ALA A 49 10.30 8.16 11.21
C ALA A 49 9.12 7.19 11.00
N LEU A 50 9.39 6.08 10.35
CA LEU A 50 8.39 5.03 10.13
C LEU A 50 8.18 4.28 11.44
N SER A 51 6.94 4.21 11.92
CA SER A 51 6.58 3.41 13.11
C SER A 51 6.83 1.93 12.86
N GLN A 52 7.03 1.17 13.93
CA GLN A 52 7.31 -0.26 13.83
C GLN A 52 6.15 -1.03 13.19
N ASP A 53 4.91 -0.67 13.55
CA ASP A 53 3.70 -1.28 12.99
C ASP A 53 3.52 -0.96 11.50
N ALA A 54 3.78 0.29 11.10
CA ALA A 54 3.72 0.68 9.70
C ALA A 54 4.80 -0.03 8.87
N ALA A 55 6.01 -0.20 9.43
CA ALA A 55 7.07 -0.97 8.79
C ALA A 55 6.69 -2.44 8.66
N LEU A 56 6.08 -3.03 9.68
CA LEU A 56 5.63 -4.42 9.67
C LEU A 56 4.53 -4.64 8.63
N LYS A 57 3.52 -3.77 8.57
CA LYS A 57 2.46 -3.82 7.53
C LYS A 57 3.04 -3.77 6.12
N LYS A 58 4.01 -2.90 5.87
CA LYS A 58 4.72 -2.83 4.58
C LYS A 58 5.56 -4.08 4.33
N GLY A 59 6.20 -4.62 5.36
CA GLY A 59 6.95 -5.86 5.31
C GLY A 59 6.08 -7.06 4.94
N MET A 60 4.88 -7.15 5.51
CA MET A 60 3.92 -8.20 5.18
C MET A 60 3.44 -8.10 3.71
N LYS A 61 3.16 -6.89 3.23
CA LYS A 61 2.83 -6.69 1.80
C LYS A 61 3.96 -7.15 0.88
N ARG A 62 5.21 -6.81 1.22
CA ARG A 62 6.38 -7.21 0.43
C ARG A 62 6.63 -8.71 0.51
N ALA A 63 6.43 -9.32 1.66
CA ALA A 63 6.51 -10.78 1.80
C ALA A 63 5.46 -11.48 0.93
N ARG A 64 4.22 -10.96 0.91
CA ARG A 64 3.16 -11.49 0.03
C ARG A 64 3.54 -11.38 -1.45
N GLN A 65 4.03 -10.23 -1.89
CA GLN A 65 4.51 -10.03 -3.26
C GLN A 65 5.65 -10.99 -3.60
N PHE A 66 6.60 -11.20 -2.69
CA PHE A 66 7.68 -12.14 -2.87
C PHE A 66 7.18 -13.58 -3.05
N VAL A 67 6.22 -14.01 -2.24
CA VAL A 67 5.60 -15.34 -2.39
C VAL A 67 4.83 -15.44 -3.70
N MET A 68 4.08 -14.40 -4.08
CA MET A 68 3.36 -14.36 -5.36
C MET A 68 4.33 -14.48 -6.55
N GLN A 69 5.43 -13.75 -6.54
CA GLN A 69 6.45 -13.81 -7.59
C GLN A 69 7.11 -15.19 -7.67
N ARG A 70 7.29 -15.84 -6.53
CA ARG A 70 7.82 -17.20 -6.48
C ARG A 70 6.84 -18.23 -7.04
N VAL A 71 5.53 -18.03 -6.87
CA VAL A 71 4.46 -18.86 -7.45
C VAL A 71 4.36 -18.69 -8.97
N VAL A 72 4.56 -17.46 -9.46
CA VAL A 72 4.57 -17.15 -10.90
C VAL A 72 5.78 -17.73 -11.60
N GLY A 73 6.92 -17.82 -10.91
CA GLY A 73 8.16 -18.35 -11.45
C GLY A 73 9.12 -17.26 -11.97
N LYS A 74 10.35 -17.69 -12.30
CA LYS A 74 11.38 -16.81 -12.84
C LYS A 74 11.02 -16.36 -14.25
N GLY A 75 11.19 -15.07 -14.53
CA GLY A 75 11.06 -14.50 -15.87
C GLY A 75 9.63 -14.11 -16.30
N LYS A 76 8.66 -14.20 -15.41
CA LYS A 76 7.29 -13.69 -15.65
C LYS A 76 6.95 -12.61 -14.62
N ASP A 77 6.47 -11.46 -15.10
CA ASP A 77 6.01 -10.40 -14.23
C ASP A 77 4.53 -10.55 -13.87
N LEU A 78 4.20 -10.20 -12.62
CA LEU A 78 2.80 -10.16 -12.16
C LEU A 78 1.95 -9.19 -13.00
N ALA A 79 2.58 -8.20 -13.63
CA ALA A 79 1.90 -7.22 -14.47
C ALA A 79 1.34 -7.85 -15.76
N ASP A 80 2.05 -8.83 -16.32
CA ASP A 80 1.73 -9.46 -17.62
C ASP A 80 0.64 -10.53 -17.51
N LEU A 81 0.20 -10.86 -16.29
CA LEU A 81 -0.81 -11.88 -16.07
C LEU A 81 -2.23 -11.34 -16.31
N SER A 82 -3.08 -12.16 -16.93
CA SER A 82 -4.50 -11.86 -17.02
C SER A 82 -5.17 -11.82 -15.63
N PRO A 83 -6.31 -11.13 -15.47
CA PRO A 83 -7.03 -11.07 -14.18
C PRO A 83 -7.31 -12.44 -13.56
N ALA A 84 -7.73 -13.41 -14.38
CA ALA A 84 -8.00 -14.78 -13.94
C ALA A 84 -6.73 -15.52 -13.46
N GLN A 85 -5.60 -15.27 -14.12
CA GLN A 85 -4.31 -15.82 -13.71
C GLN A 85 -3.83 -15.19 -12.40
N LYS A 86 -4.00 -13.85 -12.23
CA LYS A 86 -3.67 -13.14 -10.98
C LYS A 86 -4.44 -13.72 -9.80
N GLU A 87 -5.74 -13.96 -9.95
CA GLU A 87 -6.56 -14.55 -8.89
C GLU A 87 -6.06 -15.95 -8.49
N LYS A 88 -5.71 -16.80 -9.48
CA LYS A 88 -5.14 -18.14 -9.21
C LYS A 88 -3.80 -18.04 -8.47
N VAL A 89 -2.95 -17.08 -8.85
CA VAL A 89 -1.65 -16.83 -8.19
C VAL A 89 -1.86 -16.34 -6.77
N GLU A 90 -2.81 -15.45 -6.53
CA GLU A 90 -3.14 -14.95 -5.19
C GLU A 90 -3.61 -16.08 -4.27
N LYS A 91 -4.54 -16.93 -4.74
CA LYS A 91 -5.01 -18.10 -3.97
C LYS A 91 -3.87 -19.05 -3.63
N LYS A 92 -3.00 -19.36 -4.60
CA LYS A 92 -1.81 -20.21 -4.36
C LYS A 92 -0.82 -19.57 -3.39
N ALA A 93 -0.61 -18.25 -3.49
CA ALA A 93 0.27 -17.51 -2.60
C ALA A 93 -0.26 -17.47 -1.16
N ASP A 94 -1.56 -17.30 -0.99
CA ASP A 94 -2.20 -17.32 0.34
C ASP A 94 -2.10 -18.71 0.99
N MET A 95 -2.28 -19.77 0.21
CA MET A 95 -2.04 -21.14 0.70
C MET A 95 -0.58 -21.39 1.04
N ALA A 96 0.35 -20.91 0.22
CA ALA A 96 1.80 -21.02 0.49
C ALA A 96 2.19 -20.24 1.75
N ALA A 97 1.66 -19.02 1.94
CA ALA A 97 1.89 -18.22 3.14
C ALA A 97 1.38 -18.92 4.41
N LYS A 98 0.20 -19.55 4.34
CA LYS A 98 -0.34 -20.35 5.45
C LYS A 98 0.56 -21.54 5.78
N LYS A 99 1.05 -22.27 4.75
CA LYS A 99 1.99 -23.38 4.94
C LYS A 99 3.32 -22.94 5.53
N MET A 100 3.81 -21.78 5.16
CA MET A 100 5.07 -21.23 5.69
C MET A 100 4.96 -20.83 7.17
N GLY A 101 3.79 -20.44 7.66
CA GLY A 101 3.51 -20.09 9.05
C GLY A 101 4.54 -19.12 9.66
N ALA A 102 5.33 -19.61 10.62
CA ALA A 102 6.35 -18.82 11.31
C ALA A 102 7.45 -18.28 10.36
N LYS A 103 7.80 -19.02 9.31
CA LYS A 103 8.78 -18.57 8.30
C LYS A 103 8.28 -17.36 7.52
N TYR A 104 6.97 -17.29 7.22
CA TYR A 104 6.37 -16.13 6.58
C TYR A 104 6.42 -14.89 7.46
N LYS A 105 6.11 -15.04 8.76
CA LYS A 105 6.23 -13.95 9.74
C LYS A 105 7.66 -13.45 9.88
N ALA A 106 8.63 -14.37 9.92
CA ALA A 106 10.05 -14.03 9.97
C ALA A 106 10.51 -13.27 8.71
N LEU A 107 10.04 -13.68 7.53
CA LEU A 107 10.29 -13.00 6.27
C LEU A 107 9.71 -11.58 6.26
N ALA A 108 8.48 -11.41 6.73
CA ALA A 108 7.84 -10.11 6.88
C ALA A 108 8.62 -9.18 7.82
N LYS A 109 9.11 -9.68 8.94
CA LYS A 109 9.99 -8.94 9.87
C LYS A 109 11.30 -8.53 9.22
N LYS A 110 11.95 -9.41 8.44
CA LYS A 110 13.15 -9.07 7.68
C LYS A 110 12.90 -7.93 6.70
N PHE A 111 11.85 -8.01 5.91
CA PHE A 111 11.46 -6.92 5.00
C PHE A 111 11.10 -5.64 5.73
N ALA A 112 10.44 -5.71 6.89
CA ALA A 112 10.14 -4.54 7.71
C ALA A 112 11.41 -3.80 8.17
N LYS A 113 12.43 -4.53 8.60
CA LYS A 113 13.75 -3.95 8.97
C LYS A 113 14.40 -3.25 7.78
N VAL A 114 14.42 -3.87 6.61
CA VAL A 114 14.99 -3.30 5.39
C VAL A 114 14.24 -2.03 4.98
N ILE A 115 12.91 -2.08 5.00
CA ILE A 115 12.06 -0.93 4.67
C ILE A 115 12.29 0.22 5.64
N LYS A 116 12.37 -0.06 6.95
CA LYS A 116 12.65 0.94 7.97
C LYS A 116 13.99 1.62 7.75
N LYS A 117 15.05 0.82 7.50
CA LYS A 117 16.39 1.33 7.20
C LYS A 117 16.42 2.21 5.95
N ALA A 118 15.82 1.75 4.86
CA ALA A 118 15.72 2.50 3.61
C ALA A 118 14.93 3.81 3.79
N HIS A 119 13.85 3.79 4.59
CA HIS A 119 13.07 4.99 4.88
C HIS A 119 13.90 6.02 5.69
N THR A 120 14.66 5.57 6.68
CA THR A 120 15.54 6.44 7.48
C THR A 120 16.63 7.07 6.62
N GLN A 121 17.24 6.29 5.72
CA GLN A 121 18.24 6.80 4.76
C GLN A 121 17.65 7.87 3.84
N ARG A 122 16.50 7.61 3.23
CA ARG A 122 15.80 8.60 2.38
C ARG A 122 15.43 9.87 3.14
N ALA A 123 14.99 9.73 4.38
CA ALA A 123 14.66 10.90 5.21
C ALA A 123 15.92 11.75 5.52
N ALA A 124 17.07 11.10 5.77
CA ALA A 124 18.34 11.79 5.97
C ALA A 124 18.81 12.49 4.68
N GLU A 125 18.73 11.85 3.53
CA GLU A 125 19.06 12.43 2.22
C GLU A 125 18.19 13.66 1.90
N LEU A 126 16.88 13.57 2.17
CA LEU A 126 15.96 14.69 1.96
C LEU A 126 16.25 15.87 2.90
N LYS A 127 16.65 15.60 4.14
CA LYS A 127 17.09 16.65 5.08
C LYS A 127 18.36 17.32 4.59
N ALA A 128 19.35 16.54 4.15
CA ALA A 128 20.61 17.04 3.63
C ALA A 128 20.40 17.93 2.37
N LYS A 129 19.53 17.49 1.43
CA LYS A 129 19.18 18.30 0.26
C LYS A 129 18.53 19.62 0.63
N LYS A 130 17.61 19.62 1.60
CA LYS A 130 16.96 20.87 2.06
C LYS A 130 17.94 21.83 2.72
N SER A 131 18.92 21.35 3.49
CA SER A 131 19.96 22.20 4.08
C SER A 131 20.89 22.79 3.02
N ALA A 132 21.17 22.06 1.94
CA ALA A 132 21.98 22.56 0.84
C ALA A 132 21.26 23.60 -0.05
N GLU A 133 19.93 23.55 -0.14
CA GLU A 133 19.13 24.55 -0.89
C GLU A 133 18.94 25.86 -0.15
N VAL A 134 19.21 25.92 1.17
CA VAL A 134 19.05 27.11 2.02
C VAL A 134 20.36 27.91 2.15
N THR A 135 21.48 27.34 1.73
CA THR A 135 22.80 27.99 1.70
C THR A 135 23.05 28.61 0.36
#